data_dd9fdcf317c2785296587697b8004d31
#
_entry.id   dd9fdcf317c2785296587697b8004d31
#
_cell.length_a   1.000
_cell.length_b   1.000
_cell.length_c   1.000
_cell.angle_alpha   90.00
_cell.angle_beta   90.00
_cell.angle_gamma   90.00
#
_symmetry.space_group_name_H-M   'P 1'
#
loop_
_entity.id
_entity.type
_entity.pdbx_description
1 polymer ?
#
loop_
_entity_poly.entity_id
_entity_poly.type
_entity_poly.pdbx_seq_one_letter_code
_entity_poly.pdbx_strand_id
1 'polypeptide(L)'
;MAGRAKKNDKKSTTGRLRIVAGKWRSRLLEIAAVPGLRPTSERVRETLFNWLTPRIAGARCLDLFAGTGALGLEALSRGAAEAVFVERSHTAANALRRNIAELSATGATVHEVDAIGFLHRAEPSAFDIVFLDPPFGADLTEDLCRLLDAGSLLAADARVYIERDRSKPEPELPEGWQTLKTKTAGNVRYSLVRAAGSAEE
;
A
#
# COMPACT_ATOMS: atom_id res chain seq x y z
N MET A 1 -46.47 18.02 -27.87
CA MET A 1 -46.00 18.05 -26.45
C MET A 1 -44.79 17.09 -26.35
N ALA A 2 -43.59 17.66 -26.29
CA ALA A 2 -42.36 16.88 -26.28
C ALA A 2 -41.93 16.63 -24.82
N GLY A 3 -41.98 15.38 -24.42
CA GLY A 3 -41.54 14.94 -23.10
C GLY A 3 -40.00 15.00 -22.94
N ARG A 4 -39.53 15.88 -22.09
CA ARG A 4 -38.13 16.07 -21.76
C ARG A 4 -37.67 14.93 -20.87
N ALA A 5 -36.89 13.98 -21.41
CA ALA A 5 -36.26 12.91 -20.64
C ALA A 5 -35.27 13.51 -19.65
N LYS A 6 -35.52 13.34 -18.35
CA LYS A 6 -34.57 13.65 -17.27
C LYS A 6 -33.38 12.65 -17.33
N LYS A 7 -32.22 13.14 -17.74
CA LYS A 7 -30.97 12.44 -17.58
C LYS A 7 -30.69 12.29 -16.08
N ASN A 8 -30.84 11.09 -15.56
CA ASN A 8 -30.44 10.74 -14.21
C ASN A 8 -28.92 10.63 -14.17
N ASP A 9 -28.23 11.72 -13.88
CA ASP A 9 -26.83 11.70 -13.52
C ASP A 9 -26.71 10.95 -12.18
N LYS A 10 -26.43 9.64 -12.25
CA LYS A 10 -25.95 8.89 -11.09
C LYS A 10 -24.62 9.54 -10.68
N LYS A 11 -24.65 10.47 -9.71
CA LYS A 11 -23.46 10.88 -8.97
C LYS A 11 -22.83 9.60 -8.40
N SER A 12 -21.73 9.17 -8.97
CA SER A 12 -20.84 8.17 -8.37
C SER A 12 -20.45 8.74 -7.00
N THR A 13 -20.96 8.15 -5.93
CA THR A 13 -20.57 8.50 -4.57
C THR A 13 -19.13 8.04 -4.41
N THR A 14 -18.18 8.94 -4.65
CA THR A 14 -16.77 8.74 -4.28
C THR A 14 -16.72 8.48 -2.78
N GLY A 15 -16.24 7.31 -2.39
CA GLY A 15 -16.02 6.98 -0.99
C GLY A 15 -14.95 7.92 -0.40
N ARG A 16 -14.88 7.99 0.93
CA ARG A 16 -13.84 8.74 1.63
C ARG A 16 -13.09 7.83 2.58
N LEU A 17 -11.77 7.96 2.60
CA LEU A 17 -10.87 7.28 3.51
C LEU A 17 -10.37 8.28 4.54
N ARG A 18 -10.37 7.90 5.83
CA ARG A 18 -9.84 8.72 6.91
C ARG A 18 -8.40 8.32 7.22
N ILE A 19 -7.50 9.31 7.40
CA ILE A 19 -6.18 9.09 8.01
C ILE A 19 -6.37 8.90 9.51
N VAL A 20 -5.79 7.83 10.07
CA VAL A 20 -6.05 7.39 11.44
C VAL A 20 -5.23 8.18 12.46
N ALA A 21 -3.95 8.44 12.15
CA ALA A 21 -3.06 9.12 13.10
C ALA A 21 -1.99 9.98 12.42
N GLY A 22 -1.17 10.65 13.22
CA GLY A 22 -0.05 11.47 12.77
C GLY A 22 -0.44 12.88 12.35
N LYS A 23 0.39 13.50 11.52
CA LYS A 23 0.28 14.92 11.07
C LYS A 23 -1.07 15.24 10.44
N TRP A 24 -1.66 14.30 9.70
CA TRP A 24 -2.93 14.48 8.98
C TRP A 24 -4.09 13.72 9.61
N ARG A 25 -4.02 13.38 10.90
CA ARG A 25 -5.09 12.67 11.59
C ARG A 25 -6.46 13.28 11.29
N SER A 26 -7.45 12.42 11.05
CA SER A 26 -8.84 12.74 10.73
C SER A 26 -9.07 13.42 9.36
N ARG A 27 -8.05 13.71 8.57
CA ARG A 27 -8.22 14.18 7.18
C ARG A 27 -8.87 13.08 6.36
N LEU A 28 -9.75 13.49 5.46
CA LEU A 28 -10.49 12.58 4.58
C LEU A 28 -9.88 12.63 3.18
N LEU A 29 -9.52 11.48 2.66
CA LEU A 29 -8.98 11.30 1.31
C LEU A 29 -10.10 10.89 0.34
N GLU A 30 -9.99 11.32 -0.91
CA GLU A 30 -10.86 10.85 -1.99
C GLU A 30 -10.51 9.40 -2.37
N ILE A 31 -11.50 8.52 -2.41
CA ILE A 31 -11.34 7.17 -2.96
C ILE A 31 -11.73 7.21 -4.44
N ALA A 32 -10.82 6.80 -5.32
CA ALA A 32 -11.12 6.70 -6.75
C ALA A 32 -12.26 5.70 -7.01
N ALA A 33 -13.17 6.06 -7.90
CA ALA A 33 -14.24 5.18 -8.35
C ALA A 33 -13.69 4.13 -9.36
N VAL A 34 -12.86 3.21 -8.87
CA VAL A 34 -12.31 2.10 -9.65
C VAL A 34 -12.94 0.80 -9.17
N PRO A 35 -13.51 -0.02 -10.08
CA PRO A 35 -14.08 -1.31 -9.71
C PRO A 35 -13.06 -2.20 -8.99
N GLY A 36 -13.47 -2.77 -7.85
CA GLY A 36 -12.61 -3.65 -7.06
C GLY A 36 -11.65 -2.94 -6.10
N LEU A 37 -11.49 -1.62 -6.19
CA LEU A 37 -10.66 -0.87 -5.24
C LEU A 37 -11.38 -0.79 -3.89
N ARG A 38 -10.84 -1.47 -2.89
CA ARG A 38 -11.29 -1.42 -1.50
C ARG A 38 -10.10 -1.04 -0.62
N PRO A 39 -10.10 0.17 -0.04
CA PRO A 39 -9.04 0.53 0.87
C PRO A 39 -9.02 -0.38 2.09
N THR A 40 -7.83 -0.73 2.56
CA THR A 40 -7.61 -1.42 3.83
C THR A 40 -8.37 -0.71 4.95
N SER A 41 -9.15 -1.46 5.73
CA SER A 41 -10.02 -0.88 6.76
C SER A 41 -9.25 -0.10 7.83
N GLU A 42 -9.89 0.90 8.47
CA GLU A 42 -9.25 1.69 9.54
C GLU A 42 -8.69 0.80 10.65
N ARG A 43 -9.43 -0.23 11.05
CA ARG A 43 -9.01 -1.18 12.10
C ARG A 43 -7.75 -1.96 11.71
N VAL A 44 -7.64 -2.40 10.47
CA VAL A 44 -6.45 -3.11 9.98
C VAL A 44 -5.27 -2.16 9.94
N ARG A 45 -5.46 -0.94 9.39
CA ARG A 45 -4.41 0.09 9.35
C ARG A 45 -3.93 0.47 10.75
N GLU A 46 -4.83 0.67 11.71
CA GLU A 46 -4.46 0.94 13.10
C GLU A 46 -3.61 -0.19 13.67
N THR A 47 -4.01 -1.45 13.48
CA THR A 47 -3.23 -2.60 13.95
C THR A 47 -1.86 -2.66 13.28
N LEU A 48 -1.79 -2.52 11.97
CA LEU A 48 -0.55 -2.52 11.21
C LEU A 48 0.42 -1.44 11.71
N PHE A 49 -0.06 -0.20 11.79
CA PHE A 49 0.80 0.91 12.18
C PHE A 49 1.20 0.89 13.67
N ASN A 50 0.41 0.24 14.54
CA ASN A 50 0.85 -0.06 15.90
C ASN A 50 2.02 -1.07 15.89
N TRP A 51 2.03 -2.04 14.96
CA TRP A 51 3.17 -2.94 14.79
C TRP A 51 4.42 -2.23 14.25
N LEU A 52 4.21 -1.23 13.37
CA LEU A 52 5.27 -0.47 12.72
C LEU A 52 5.77 0.73 13.56
N THR A 53 5.13 1.05 14.68
CA THR A 53 5.49 2.22 15.51
C THR A 53 6.98 2.36 15.78
N PRO A 54 7.75 1.29 16.08
CA PRO A 54 9.19 1.40 16.35
C PRO A 54 10.04 1.70 15.11
N ARG A 55 9.47 1.61 13.92
CA ARG A 55 10.19 1.63 12.63
C ARG A 55 9.73 2.69 11.66
N ILE A 56 8.62 3.37 11.95
CA ILE A 56 7.97 4.27 10.98
C ILE A 56 8.65 5.64 10.87
N ALA A 57 9.21 6.14 11.97
CA ALA A 57 9.84 7.45 11.97
C ALA A 57 11.11 7.45 11.11
N GLY A 58 11.15 8.33 10.10
CA GLY A 58 12.25 8.43 9.16
C GLY A 58 12.30 7.33 8.09
N ALA A 59 11.39 6.36 8.11
CA ALA A 59 11.39 5.22 7.20
C ALA A 59 11.17 5.63 5.74
N ARG A 60 11.79 4.89 4.82
CA ARG A 60 11.49 4.87 3.39
C ARG A 60 10.50 3.75 3.11
N CYS A 61 9.32 4.10 2.64
CA CYS A 61 8.22 3.17 2.42
C CYS A 61 7.98 2.94 0.92
N LEU A 62 7.61 1.71 0.54
CA LEU A 62 7.16 1.35 -0.80
C LEU A 62 5.74 0.77 -0.70
N ASP A 63 4.79 1.37 -1.42
CA ASP A 63 3.39 0.92 -1.52
C ASP A 63 3.15 0.40 -2.95
N LEU A 64 3.26 -0.93 -3.15
CA LEU A 64 3.24 -1.56 -4.48
C LEU A 64 1.84 -1.69 -5.10
N PHE A 65 0.79 -1.43 -4.33
CA PHE A 65 -0.60 -1.45 -4.79
C PHE A 65 -1.36 -0.27 -4.19
N ALA A 66 -0.86 0.92 -4.46
CA ALA A 66 -1.19 2.11 -3.69
C ALA A 66 -2.67 2.51 -3.71
N GLY A 67 -3.39 2.24 -4.80
CA GLY A 67 -4.79 2.62 -4.89
C GLY A 67 -5.01 4.10 -4.57
N THR A 68 -5.71 4.36 -3.47
CA THR A 68 -5.95 5.72 -2.97
C THR A 68 -4.81 6.28 -2.10
N GLY A 69 -3.77 5.49 -1.84
CA GLY A 69 -2.66 5.86 -0.97
C GLY A 69 -2.92 5.60 0.51
N ALA A 70 -3.82 4.69 0.85
CA ALA A 70 -4.25 4.43 2.22
C ALA A 70 -3.08 4.10 3.17
N LEU A 71 -2.15 3.27 2.74
CA LEU A 71 -1.02 2.83 3.55
C LEU A 71 0.16 3.81 3.50
N GLY A 72 0.59 4.20 2.31
CA GLY A 72 1.72 5.10 2.17
C GLY A 72 1.45 6.52 2.72
N LEU A 73 0.23 7.08 2.56
CA LEU A 73 -0.12 8.37 3.15
C LEU A 73 -0.27 8.29 4.69
N GLU A 74 -0.75 7.17 5.22
CA GLU A 74 -0.75 6.93 6.67
C GLU A 74 0.69 6.84 7.19
N ALA A 75 1.62 6.19 6.45
CA ALA A 75 3.04 6.12 6.79
C ALA A 75 3.67 7.52 6.88
N LEU A 76 3.50 8.34 5.84
CA LEU A 76 3.97 9.74 5.84
C LEU A 76 3.34 10.56 6.97
N SER A 77 2.04 10.37 7.24
CA SER A 77 1.35 11.03 8.35
C SER A 77 1.98 10.71 9.71
N ARG A 78 2.51 9.51 9.87
CA ARG A 78 3.14 9.02 11.10
C ARG A 78 4.65 9.24 11.16
N GLY A 79 5.22 9.96 10.19
CA GLY A 79 6.61 10.40 10.21
C GLY A 79 7.58 9.60 9.36
N ALA A 80 7.11 8.77 8.42
CA ALA A 80 7.98 8.25 7.37
C ALA A 80 8.60 9.42 6.60
N ALA A 81 9.86 9.27 6.20
CA ALA A 81 10.59 10.28 5.43
C ALA A 81 10.13 10.30 3.98
N GLU A 82 9.85 9.12 3.42
CA GLU A 82 9.51 8.93 2.02
C GLU A 82 8.45 7.83 1.86
N ALA A 83 7.56 8.00 0.88
CA ALA A 83 6.70 6.95 0.39
C ALA A 83 6.67 6.96 -1.14
N VAL A 84 7.08 5.85 -1.72
CA VAL A 84 6.99 5.56 -3.15
C VAL A 84 5.72 4.76 -3.37
N PHE A 85 4.84 5.27 -4.22
CA PHE A 85 3.56 4.68 -4.55
C PHE A 85 3.59 4.11 -5.96
N VAL A 86 3.19 2.86 -6.11
CA VAL A 86 3.06 2.20 -7.41
C VAL A 86 1.59 1.88 -7.64
N GLU A 87 1.02 2.40 -8.73
CA GLU A 87 -0.39 2.20 -9.06
C GLU A 87 -0.56 2.13 -10.58
N ARG A 88 -1.14 1.02 -11.06
CA ARG A 88 -1.34 0.80 -12.51
C ARG A 88 -2.53 1.55 -13.10
N SER A 89 -3.54 1.84 -12.27
CA SER A 89 -4.75 2.52 -12.73
C SER A 89 -4.54 4.02 -12.83
N HIS A 90 -4.61 4.57 -14.03
CA HIS A 90 -4.54 6.02 -14.26
C HIS A 90 -5.52 6.80 -13.38
N THR A 91 -6.76 6.30 -13.24
CA THR A 91 -7.80 6.94 -12.42
C THR A 91 -7.41 6.97 -10.93
N ALA A 92 -6.88 5.85 -10.39
CA ALA A 92 -6.44 5.77 -9.01
C ALA A 92 -5.17 6.62 -8.78
N ALA A 93 -4.19 6.55 -9.66
CA ALA A 93 -2.97 7.35 -9.59
C ALA A 93 -3.27 8.86 -9.59
N ASN A 94 -4.23 9.31 -10.41
CA ASN A 94 -4.64 10.71 -10.40
C ASN A 94 -5.38 11.12 -9.11
N ALA A 95 -6.22 10.26 -8.54
CA ALA A 95 -6.85 10.51 -7.25
C ALA A 95 -5.80 10.58 -6.14
N LEU A 96 -4.82 9.67 -6.17
CA LEU A 96 -3.69 9.69 -5.23
C LEU A 96 -2.86 10.97 -5.34
N ARG A 97 -2.54 11.43 -6.55
CA ARG A 97 -1.82 12.71 -6.75
C ARG A 97 -2.62 13.91 -6.19
N ARG A 98 -3.96 13.92 -6.35
CA ARG A 98 -4.82 14.95 -5.73
C ARG A 98 -4.77 14.88 -4.20
N ASN A 99 -4.85 13.68 -3.62
CA ASN A 99 -4.74 13.49 -2.17
C ASN A 99 -3.38 13.99 -1.63
N ILE A 100 -2.28 13.68 -2.32
CA ILE A 100 -0.93 14.15 -1.99
C ILE A 100 -0.88 15.68 -2.00
N ALA A 101 -1.43 16.32 -3.04
CA ALA A 101 -1.46 17.78 -3.17
C ALA A 101 -2.34 18.43 -2.06
N GLU A 102 -3.53 17.87 -1.78
CA GLU A 102 -4.44 18.35 -0.74
C GLU A 102 -3.81 18.28 0.65
N LEU A 103 -3.01 17.25 0.93
CA LEU A 103 -2.29 17.11 2.18
C LEU A 103 -0.99 17.91 2.22
N SER A 104 -0.57 18.51 1.10
CA SER A 104 0.78 19.09 0.94
C SER A 104 1.85 18.08 1.41
N ALA A 105 1.70 16.81 0.99
CA ALA A 105 2.56 15.73 1.43
C ALA A 105 3.93 15.81 0.72
N THR A 106 4.96 16.10 1.48
CA THR A 106 6.36 16.00 1.03
C THR A 106 6.84 14.56 1.14
N GLY A 107 7.83 14.18 0.33
CA GLY A 107 8.38 12.81 0.34
C GLY A 107 7.49 11.76 -0.37
N ALA A 108 6.48 12.18 -1.12
CA ALA A 108 5.59 11.30 -1.86
C ALA A 108 5.95 11.27 -3.36
N THR A 109 6.22 10.08 -3.91
CA THR A 109 6.48 9.87 -5.35
C THR A 109 5.50 8.84 -5.91
N VAL A 110 4.88 9.11 -7.07
CA VAL A 110 3.88 8.23 -7.69
C VAL A 110 4.36 7.71 -9.03
N HIS A 111 4.50 6.40 -9.15
CA HIS A 111 4.78 5.68 -10.38
C HIS A 111 3.50 5.05 -10.92
N GLU A 112 3.09 5.46 -12.12
CA GLU A 112 1.93 4.90 -12.81
C GLU A 112 2.36 3.73 -13.68
N VAL A 113 2.52 2.58 -13.06
CA VAL A 113 3.02 1.34 -13.64
C VAL A 113 2.50 0.15 -12.83
N ASP A 114 2.52 -1.05 -13.39
CA ASP A 114 2.23 -2.25 -12.60
C ASP A 114 3.39 -2.62 -11.65
N ALA A 115 3.07 -3.34 -10.56
CA ALA A 115 4.03 -3.67 -9.51
C ALA A 115 5.24 -4.46 -10.02
N ILE A 116 5.00 -5.46 -10.88
CA ILE A 116 6.08 -6.31 -11.44
C ILE A 116 6.97 -5.47 -12.35
N GLY A 117 6.37 -4.68 -13.25
CA GLY A 117 7.10 -3.77 -14.12
C GLY A 117 7.90 -2.71 -13.37
N PHE A 118 7.43 -2.27 -12.20
CA PHE A 118 8.20 -1.40 -11.31
C PHE A 118 9.41 -2.13 -10.73
N LEU A 119 9.21 -3.31 -10.14
CA LEU A 119 10.29 -4.07 -9.48
C LEU A 119 11.41 -4.45 -10.44
N HIS A 120 11.11 -4.76 -11.70
CA HIS A 120 12.12 -5.06 -12.71
C HIS A 120 12.96 -3.86 -13.16
N ARG A 121 12.48 -2.64 -12.97
CA ARG A 121 13.15 -1.41 -13.44
C ARG A 121 13.65 -0.53 -12.30
N ALA A 122 13.27 -0.86 -11.08
CA ALA A 122 13.69 -0.10 -9.92
C ALA A 122 15.20 -0.22 -9.75
N GLU A 123 15.85 0.91 -9.60
CA GLU A 123 17.26 0.95 -9.19
C GLU A 123 17.38 0.43 -7.74
N PRO A 124 18.52 -0.18 -7.38
CA PRO A 124 18.77 -0.60 -6.02
C PRO A 124 18.42 0.51 -5.02
N SER A 125 17.59 0.19 -4.07
CA SER A 125 17.04 1.16 -3.13
C SER A 125 16.74 0.48 -1.81
N ALA A 126 17.07 1.11 -0.70
CA ALA A 126 16.85 0.53 0.61
C ALA A 126 15.51 1.00 1.18
N PHE A 127 14.44 0.23 0.95
CA PHE A 127 13.16 0.45 1.60
C PHE A 127 13.11 -0.24 2.97
N ASP A 128 12.76 0.52 3.99
CA ASP A 128 12.58 0.02 5.35
C ASP A 128 11.26 -0.72 5.54
N ILE A 129 10.22 -0.28 4.81
CA ILE A 129 8.87 -0.82 4.91
C ILE A 129 8.27 -0.96 3.51
N VAL A 130 7.75 -2.15 3.21
CA VAL A 130 7.03 -2.43 1.96
C VAL A 130 5.61 -2.88 2.26
N PHE A 131 4.63 -2.33 1.55
CA PHE A 131 3.22 -2.73 1.62
C PHE A 131 2.85 -3.53 0.37
N LEU A 132 2.42 -4.79 0.58
CA LEU A 132 1.92 -5.72 -0.42
C LEU A 132 0.43 -6.00 -0.15
N ASP A 133 -0.45 -5.28 -0.83
CA ASP A 133 -1.91 -5.48 -0.81
C ASP A 133 -2.42 -5.71 -2.24
N PRO A 134 -2.04 -6.85 -2.88
CA PRO A 134 -2.44 -7.15 -4.25
C PRO A 134 -3.95 -7.37 -4.35
N PRO A 135 -4.58 -7.13 -5.52
CA PRO A 135 -5.99 -7.39 -5.75
C PRO A 135 -6.34 -8.86 -5.44
N PHE A 136 -7.44 -9.10 -4.73
CA PHE A 136 -7.92 -10.44 -4.44
C PHE A 136 -8.07 -11.27 -5.71
N GLY A 137 -7.50 -12.47 -5.72
CA GLY A 137 -7.51 -13.40 -6.87
C GLY A 137 -6.22 -13.39 -7.70
N ALA A 138 -5.36 -12.38 -7.56
CA ALA A 138 -4.02 -12.43 -8.10
C ALA A 138 -3.11 -13.18 -7.10
N ASP A 139 -2.59 -14.33 -7.51
CA ASP A 139 -1.67 -15.13 -6.68
C ASP A 139 -0.24 -14.67 -6.94
N LEU A 140 0.03 -13.40 -6.60
CA LEU A 140 1.30 -12.71 -6.92
C LEU A 140 2.22 -12.58 -5.71
N THR A 141 1.77 -12.96 -4.52
CA THR A 141 2.49 -12.66 -3.27
C THR A 141 3.89 -13.27 -3.25
N GLU A 142 4.02 -14.53 -3.64
CA GLU A 142 5.31 -15.23 -3.66
C GLU A 142 6.28 -14.63 -4.67
N ASP A 143 5.80 -14.36 -5.89
CA ASP A 143 6.62 -13.77 -6.94
C ASP A 143 7.09 -12.36 -6.56
N LEU A 144 6.21 -11.57 -5.95
CA LEU A 144 6.57 -10.23 -5.47
C LEU A 144 7.60 -10.29 -4.34
N CYS A 145 7.46 -11.24 -3.39
CA CYS A 145 8.45 -11.44 -2.34
C CYS A 145 9.81 -11.86 -2.91
N ARG A 146 9.83 -12.78 -3.91
CA ARG A 146 11.07 -13.19 -4.60
C ARG A 146 11.72 -12.02 -5.36
N LEU A 147 10.93 -11.19 -6.05
CA LEU A 147 11.44 -10.02 -6.77
C LEU A 147 12.00 -8.96 -5.83
N LEU A 148 11.37 -8.74 -4.68
CA LEU A 148 11.86 -7.81 -3.65
C LEU A 148 13.19 -8.29 -3.07
N ASP A 149 13.30 -9.60 -2.78
CA ASP A 149 14.50 -10.20 -2.23
C ASP A 149 15.68 -10.15 -3.21
N ALA A 150 15.45 -10.53 -4.46
CA ALA A 150 16.47 -10.54 -5.51
C ALA A 150 16.88 -9.12 -5.99
N GLY A 151 15.99 -8.14 -5.84
CA GLY A 151 16.16 -6.81 -6.44
C GLY A 151 17.03 -5.83 -5.64
N SER A 152 17.60 -6.21 -4.50
CA SER A 152 18.34 -5.31 -3.59
C SER A 152 17.54 -4.03 -3.25
N LEU A 153 16.22 -4.19 -3.10
CA LEU A 153 15.31 -3.07 -2.84
C LEU A 153 15.01 -2.89 -1.34
N LEU A 154 15.42 -3.84 -0.51
CA LEU A 154 15.11 -3.88 0.91
C LEU A 154 16.30 -3.44 1.74
N ALA A 155 16.05 -2.59 2.73
CA ALA A 155 17.00 -2.28 3.77
C ALA A 155 17.27 -3.52 4.64
N ALA A 156 18.42 -3.55 5.31
CA ALA A 156 18.68 -4.55 6.34
C ALA A 156 17.53 -4.51 7.38
N ASP A 157 17.00 -5.70 7.72
CA ASP A 157 15.89 -5.80 8.70
C ASP A 157 14.58 -5.08 8.27
N ALA A 158 14.31 -4.99 6.95
CA ALA A 158 13.10 -4.40 6.40
C ALA A 158 11.82 -5.11 6.88
N ARG A 159 10.71 -4.38 6.89
CA ARG A 159 9.39 -4.91 7.20
C ARG A 159 8.53 -4.96 5.95
N VAL A 160 7.98 -6.13 5.68
CA VAL A 160 7.04 -6.35 4.58
C VAL A 160 5.67 -6.66 5.16
N TYR A 161 4.70 -5.80 4.91
CA TYR A 161 3.30 -6.06 5.18
C TYR A 161 2.69 -6.81 4.00
N ILE A 162 2.01 -7.91 4.28
CA ILE A 162 1.35 -8.74 3.27
C ILE A 162 -0.11 -8.87 3.65
N GLU A 163 -1.01 -8.44 2.75
CA GLU A 163 -2.46 -8.62 2.85
C GLU A 163 -2.94 -9.62 1.79
N ARG A 164 -3.84 -10.54 2.15
CA ARG A 164 -4.34 -11.57 1.25
C ARG A 164 -5.65 -12.19 1.71
N ASP A 165 -6.30 -12.93 0.85
CA ASP A 165 -7.47 -13.73 1.21
C ASP A 165 -7.07 -14.81 2.22
N ARG A 166 -7.80 -14.86 3.36
CA ARG A 166 -7.53 -15.82 4.43
C ARG A 166 -7.76 -17.28 4.05
N SER A 167 -8.53 -17.54 3.00
CA SER A 167 -8.82 -18.88 2.50
C SER A 167 -7.64 -19.48 1.71
N LYS A 168 -6.71 -18.63 1.26
CA LYS A 168 -5.51 -19.05 0.56
C LYS A 168 -4.47 -19.63 1.53
N PRO A 169 -3.65 -20.62 1.09
CA PRO A 169 -2.54 -21.12 1.89
C PRO A 169 -1.53 -20.03 2.21
N GLU A 170 -0.71 -20.21 3.26
CA GLU A 170 0.40 -19.28 3.54
C GLU A 170 1.36 -19.27 2.33
N PRO A 171 1.84 -18.05 1.91
CA PRO A 171 2.79 -17.96 0.83
C PRO A 171 4.15 -18.54 1.24
N GLU A 172 4.85 -19.15 0.29
CA GLU A 172 6.26 -19.45 0.46
C GLU A 172 7.05 -18.14 0.46
N LEU A 173 7.72 -17.87 1.57
CA LEU A 173 8.56 -16.69 1.72
C LEU A 173 10.00 -17.02 1.28
N PRO A 174 10.77 -16.03 0.78
CA PRO A 174 12.20 -16.21 0.53
C PRO A 174 12.96 -16.73 1.75
N GLU A 175 14.10 -17.35 1.52
CA GLU A 175 14.95 -17.87 2.58
C GLU A 175 15.37 -16.77 3.56
N GLY A 176 15.33 -17.06 4.84
CA GLY A 176 15.66 -16.11 5.91
C GLY A 176 14.57 -15.11 6.25
N TRP A 177 13.49 -15.01 5.45
CA TRP A 177 12.36 -14.17 5.82
C TRP A 177 11.55 -14.80 6.95
N GLN A 178 11.06 -13.97 7.86
CA GLN A 178 10.38 -14.44 9.07
C GLN A 178 9.06 -13.71 9.31
N THR A 179 7.96 -14.44 9.42
CA THR A 179 6.68 -13.88 9.86
C THR A 179 6.75 -13.50 11.34
N LEU A 180 6.61 -12.21 11.64
CA LEU A 180 6.66 -11.68 13.00
C LEU A 180 5.28 -11.63 13.65
N LYS A 181 4.27 -11.25 12.88
CA LYS A 181 2.90 -11.08 13.36
C LYS A 181 1.90 -11.44 12.27
N THR A 182 0.78 -12.05 12.66
CA THR A 182 -0.35 -12.35 11.77
C THR A 182 -1.66 -12.09 12.48
N LYS A 183 -2.63 -11.54 11.77
CA LYS A 183 -4.03 -11.41 12.21
C LYS A 183 -5.00 -11.60 11.06
N THR A 184 -6.26 -11.76 11.40
CA THR A 184 -7.37 -11.83 10.43
C THR A 184 -8.43 -10.76 10.74
N ALA A 185 -9.03 -10.22 9.69
CA ALA A 185 -10.19 -9.33 9.78
C ALA A 185 -11.15 -9.64 8.63
N GLY A 186 -12.31 -10.21 8.95
CA GLY A 186 -13.23 -10.71 7.93
C GLY A 186 -12.59 -11.80 7.06
N ASN A 187 -12.56 -11.59 5.76
CA ASN A 187 -11.94 -12.52 4.80
C ASN A 187 -10.46 -12.21 4.53
N VAL A 188 -9.89 -11.25 5.23
CA VAL A 188 -8.51 -10.82 5.05
C VAL A 188 -7.61 -11.43 6.11
N ARG A 189 -6.47 -11.98 5.69
CA ARG A 189 -5.33 -12.29 6.54
C ARG A 189 -4.23 -11.29 6.22
N TYR A 190 -3.66 -10.69 7.25
CA TYR A 190 -2.57 -9.75 7.10
C TYR A 190 -1.42 -10.09 8.05
N SER A 191 -0.22 -9.98 7.53
CA SER A 191 1.00 -10.38 8.22
C SER A 191 2.05 -9.28 8.13
N LEU A 192 2.88 -9.18 9.16
CA LEU A 192 4.11 -8.41 9.15
C LEU A 192 5.28 -9.40 9.13
N VAL A 193 6.09 -9.30 8.09
CA VAL A 193 7.24 -10.15 7.85
C VAL A 193 8.50 -9.31 8.00
N ARG A 194 9.56 -9.89 8.54
CA ARG A 194 10.92 -9.38 8.48
C ARG A 194 11.61 -10.02 7.28
N ALA A 195 12.10 -9.21 6.36
CA ALA A 195 12.94 -9.68 5.28
C ALA A 195 14.35 -10.02 5.82
N ALA A 196 15.03 -10.98 5.21
CA ALA A 196 16.45 -11.16 5.45
C ALA A 196 17.16 -9.91 4.91
N GLY A 197 18.01 -9.28 5.72
CA GLY A 197 18.89 -8.25 5.21
C GLY A 197 19.86 -8.86 4.21
N SER A 198 20.18 -8.14 3.13
CA SER A 198 21.35 -8.49 2.32
C SER A 198 22.53 -8.59 3.28
N ALA A 199 23.18 -9.74 3.36
CA ALA A 199 24.47 -9.83 4.03
C ALA A 199 25.38 -8.85 3.29
N GLU A 200 25.85 -7.82 3.99
CA GLU A 200 27.00 -7.05 3.49
C GLU A 200 28.16 -8.05 3.39
N GLU A 201 28.60 -8.36 2.16
CA GLU A 201 29.88 -8.99 1.92
C GLU A 201 31.03 -8.01 2.17
#